data_38ff3fe0063f2cdf749ca9827e472623
#
_entry.id   38ff3fe0063f2cdf749ca9827e472623
#
_cell.length_a   1.000
_cell.length_b   1.000
_cell.length_c   1.000
_cell.angle_alpha   90.00
_cell.angle_beta   90.00
_cell.angle_gamma   90.00
#
_symmetry.space_group_name_H-M   'P 1'
#
loop_
_entity.id
_entity.type
_entity.pdbx_description
1 polymer ?
#
loop_
_entity_poly.entity_id
_entity_poly.type
_entity_poly.pdbx_seq_one_letter_code
_entity_poly.pdbx_strand_id
1 'polypeptide(L)' 'MIETVTALLLFLNGSMIEHVYKPNLSACLKSKRIASRELNPERVIFSCKIVKAKIEKEADSKYGFRIVKVLDD' A
#
# COMPACT_ATOMS: atom_id res chain seq x y z
N MET A 1 12.63 -9.01 6.75
CA MET A 1 13.21 -7.71 7.08
C MET A 1 12.08 -6.77 7.52
N ILE A 2 12.27 -6.11 8.63
CA ILE A 2 11.24 -5.20 9.18
C ILE A 2 11.74 -3.77 9.03
N GLU A 3 10.95 -2.94 8.35
CA GLU A 3 11.30 -1.54 8.13
C GLU A 3 10.07 -0.64 8.14
N THR A 4 10.30 0.63 8.37
CA THR A 4 9.28 1.66 8.21
C THR A 4 9.20 2.04 6.75
N VAL A 5 8.05 1.83 6.13
CA VAL A 5 7.86 2.03 4.69
C VAL A 5 6.57 2.78 4.42
N THR A 6 6.49 3.37 3.23
CA THR A 6 5.24 3.94 2.75
C THR A 6 4.41 2.83 2.12
N ALA A 7 3.16 2.72 2.52
CA ALA A 7 2.26 1.69 2.01
C ALA A 7 0.96 2.29 1.50
N LEU A 8 0.49 1.77 0.39
CA LEU A 8 -0.86 2.01 -0.10
C LEU A 8 -1.75 0.91 0.44
N LEU A 9 -2.70 1.27 1.28
CA LEU A 9 -3.62 0.33 1.91
C LEU A 9 -4.97 0.41 1.22
N LEU A 10 -5.52 -0.75 0.93
CA LEU A 10 -6.83 -0.87 0.27
C LEU A 10 -7.82 -1.48 1.25
N PHE A 11 -8.90 -0.75 1.50
CA PHE A 11 -9.97 -1.20 2.38
C PHE A 11 -11.24 -1.42 1.58
N LEU A 12 -11.91 -2.52 1.84
CA LEU A 12 -13.21 -2.84 1.26
C LEU A 12 -14.19 -3.06 2.40
N ASN A 13 -15.25 -2.23 2.46
CA ASN A 13 -16.25 -2.28 3.52
C ASN A 13 -15.64 -2.27 4.93
N GLY A 14 -14.60 -1.47 5.12
CA GLY A 14 -13.95 -1.31 6.42
C GLY A 14 -12.86 -2.33 6.74
N SER A 15 -12.65 -3.33 5.88
CA SER A 15 -11.62 -4.35 6.08
C SER A 15 -10.46 -4.15 5.11
N MET A 16 -9.24 -4.21 5.62
CA MET A 16 -8.05 -4.12 4.78
C MET A 16 -7.89 -5.41 3.99
N ILE A 17 -7.95 -5.30 2.66
CA ILE A 17 -7.86 -6.46 1.78
C ILE A 17 -6.51 -6.53 1.05
N GLU A 18 -5.79 -5.42 0.98
CA GLU A 18 -4.53 -5.39 0.27
C GLU A 18 -3.61 -4.29 0.80
N HIS A 19 -2.32 -4.52 0.70
CA HIS A 19 -1.30 -3.52 0.99
C HIS A 19 -0.22 -3.60 -0.09
N VAL A 20 0.24 -2.44 -0.54
CA VAL A 20 1.23 -2.34 -1.60
C VAL A 20 2.39 -1.48 -1.15
N TYR A 21 3.61 -1.95 -1.36
CA TYR A 21 4.82 -1.18 -1.09
C TYR A 21 4.95 -0.02 -2.07
N LYS A 22 5.26 1.15 -1.53
CA LYS A 22 5.58 2.33 -2.33
C LYS A 22 6.92 2.91 -1.87
N PRO A 23 7.72 3.46 -2.79
CA PRO A 23 9.05 3.99 -2.43
C PRO A 23 8.99 5.28 -1.59
N ASN A 24 7.91 6.06 -1.74
CA ASN A 24 7.72 7.29 -0.99
C ASN A 24 6.26 7.70 -1.01
N LEU A 25 5.93 8.73 -0.22
CA LEU A 25 4.55 9.21 -0.12
C LEU A 25 4.03 9.79 -1.44
N SER A 26 4.87 10.47 -2.18
CA SER A 26 4.49 11.06 -3.47
C SER A 26 4.02 9.99 -4.46
N ALA A 27 4.77 8.88 -4.56
CA ALA A 27 4.40 7.76 -5.41
C ALA A 27 3.10 7.10 -4.94
N CYS A 28 2.91 6.99 -3.63
CA CYS A 28 1.69 6.43 -3.05
C CYS A 28 0.47 7.28 -3.39
N LEU A 29 0.57 8.60 -3.23
CA LEU A 29 -0.53 9.51 -3.53
C LEU A 29 -0.88 9.52 -5.01
N LYS A 30 0.11 9.42 -5.87
CA LYS A 30 -0.13 9.31 -7.32
C LYS A 30 -0.91 8.04 -7.66
N SER A 31 -0.49 6.90 -7.11
CA SER A 31 -1.18 5.63 -7.31
C SER A 31 -2.60 5.66 -6.76
N LYS A 32 -2.78 6.25 -5.59
CA LYS A 32 -4.09 6.42 -4.96
C LYS A 32 -5.03 7.22 -5.87
N ARG A 33 -4.54 8.31 -6.46
CA ARG A 33 -5.33 9.16 -7.34
C ARG A 33 -5.79 8.40 -8.58
N ILE A 34 -4.87 7.65 -9.20
CA ILE A 34 -5.17 6.86 -10.39
C ILE A 34 -6.18 5.77 -10.08
N ALA A 35 -5.96 5.02 -9.01
CA ALA A 35 -6.85 3.93 -8.61
C ALA A 35 -8.25 4.43 -8.24
N SER A 36 -8.34 5.60 -7.58
CA SER A 36 -9.62 6.17 -7.18
C SER A 36 -10.48 6.59 -8.37
N ARG A 37 -9.89 6.81 -9.53
CA ARG A 37 -10.65 7.14 -10.75
C ARG A 37 -11.30 5.91 -11.37
N GLU A 38 -10.72 4.73 -11.14
CA GLU A 38 -11.15 3.49 -11.77
C GLU A 38 -12.14 2.69 -10.93
N LEU A 39 -12.16 2.93 -9.62
CA LEU A 39 -12.97 2.17 -8.68
C LEU A 39 -14.03 3.04 -8.00
N ASN A 40 -15.12 2.40 -7.61
CA ASN A 40 -16.20 3.07 -6.90
C ASN A 40 -15.75 3.47 -5.49
N PRO A 41 -15.65 4.78 -5.18
CA PRO A 41 -15.16 5.22 -3.88
C PRO A 41 -16.10 4.94 -2.71
N GLU A 42 -17.32 4.54 -2.98
CA GLU A 42 -18.28 4.22 -1.91
C GLU A 42 -17.96 2.91 -1.20
N ARG A 43 -17.30 1.99 -1.90
CA ARG A 43 -16.99 0.66 -1.36
C ARG A 43 -15.52 0.48 -1.05
N VAL A 44 -14.66 1.16 -1.78
CA VAL A 44 -13.22 0.97 -1.71
C VAL A 44 -12.56 2.25 -1.25
N ILE A 45 -11.76 2.15 -0.22
CA ILE A 45 -11.02 3.29 0.32
C ILE A 45 -9.54 2.99 0.21
N PHE A 46 -8.80 3.92 -0.40
CA PHE A 46 -7.36 3.86 -0.46
C PHE A 46 -6.76 4.79 0.58
N SER A 47 -5.73 4.34 1.26
CA SER A 47 -5.04 5.15 2.26
C SER A 47 -3.54 5.02 2.08
N CYS A 48 -2.84 6.15 2.07
CA CYS A 48 -1.39 6.18 2.07
C CYS A 48 -0.90 6.42 3.49
N LYS A 49 -0.12 5.47 4.01
CA LYS A 49 0.42 5.58 5.37
C LYS A 49 1.88 5.18 5.40
N ILE A 50 2.61 5.74 6.35
CA ILE A 50 3.94 5.30 6.69
C ILE A 50 3.77 4.32 7.85
N VAL A 51 4.13 3.05 7.60
CA VAL A 51 3.89 1.97 8.54
C VAL A 51 5.14 1.13 8.74
N LYS A 52 5.20 0.46 9.88
CA LYS A 52 6.20 -0.55 10.14
C LYS A 52 5.71 -1.86 9.54
N ALA A 53 6.52 -2.47 8.67
CA ALA A 53 6.10 -3.64 7.95
C ALA A 53 7.23 -4.64 7.77
N LYS A 54 6.86 -5.91 7.68
CA LYS A 54 7.77 -6.95 7.26
C LYS A 54 7.78 -6.96 5.74
N ILE A 55 8.95 -6.80 5.15
CA ILE A 55 9.11 -6.77 3.70
C ILE A 55 10.10 -7.83 3.23
N GLU A 56 9.96 -8.24 1.98
CA GLU A 56 10.87 -9.17 1.33
C GLU A 56 11.27 -8.63 -0.05
N LYS A 57 12.48 -9.01 -0.49
CA LYS A 57 12.89 -8.71 -1.84
C LYS A 57 12.09 -9.55 -2.82
N GLU A 58 11.64 -8.92 -3.90
CA GLU A 58 10.89 -9.58 -4.95
C GLU A 58 11.33 -9.03 -6.30
N ALA A 59 12.00 -9.84 -7.09
CA ALA A 59 12.56 -9.42 -8.37
C ALA A 59 11.49 -8.95 -9.36
N ASP A 60 10.31 -9.54 -9.29
CA ASP A 60 9.20 -9.21 -10.18
C ASP A 60 8.40 -8.00 -9.72
N SER A 61 8.70 -7.48 -8.53
CA SER A 61 8.04 -6.29 -8.01
C SER A 61 8.57 -5.04 -8.70
N LYS A 62 7.69 -4.08 -8.96
CA LYS A 62 8.05 -2.81 -9.58
C LYS A 62 9.16 -2.08 -8.82
N TYR A 63 9.19 -2.19 -7.51
CA TYR A 63 10.15 -1.49 -6.65
C TYR A 63 11.16 -2.43 -5.99
N GLY A 64 11.17 -3.70 -6.36
CA GLY A 64 12.10 -4.68 -5.83
C GLY A 64 11.75 -5.25 -4.46
N PHE A 65 10.64 -4.82 -3.86
CA PHE A 65 10.19 -5.27 -2.55
C PHE A 65 8.68 -5.46 -2.54
N ARG A 66 8.22 -6.33 -1.65
CA ARG A 66 6.79 -6.44 -1.35
C ARG A 66 6.58 -6.47 0.16
N ILE A 67 5.42 -6.02 0.60
CA ILE A 67 5.03 -6.09 2.00
C ILE A 67 4.45 -7.48 2.27
N VAL A 68 5.03 -8.17 3.25
CA VAL A 68 4.52 -9.47 3.68
C VAL A 68 3.44 -9.27 4.73
N LYS A 69 3.68 -8.35 5.66
CA LYS A 69 2.75 -8.09 6.76
C LYS A 69 2.94 -6.66 7.27
N VAL A 70 1.84 -5.97 7.51
CA VAL A 70 1.84 -4.67 8.18
C VAL A 70 1.81 -4.94 9.68
N LEU A 71 2.81 -4.43 10.40
CA LEU A 71 2.97 -4.66 11.84
C LEU A 71 2.36 -3.52 12.68
N ASP A 72 2.15 -2.39 12.05
CA ASP A 72 1.67 -1.17 12.72
C ASP A 72 0.70 -0.46 11.79
N ASP A 73 -0.50 -0.26 12.25
CA ASP A 73 -1.51 0.46 11.47
C ASP A 73 -1.50 1.95 11.69
#